data_472865bd144c557f819989708314b923
#
_entry.id   472865bd144c557f819989708314b923
#
_cell.length_a   1.000
_cell.length_b   1.000
_cell.length_c   1.000
_cell.angle_alpha   90.00
_cell.angle_beta   90.00
_cell.angle_gamma   90.00
#
_symmetry.space_group_name_H-M   'P 1'
#
loop_
_entity.id
_entity.type
_entity.pdbx_description
1 polymer ?
#
loop_
_entity_poly.entity_id
_entity_poly.type
_entity_poly.pdbx_seq_one_letter_code
_entity_poly.pdbx_strand_id
1 'polypeptide(L)'
;MDIIYAVPTVLYRMLEMNLPHTHNLSSLKTIRYGGSPISPAKLEILLELFGQIFVQGYGSTECWPSVTILGRKDHGTQTHEQIARLQSVGRPMPGEEVIICAEDGLVLPAGQRGEIRIRGPNTIAGYYKAPELTKKNFSGSGFWKSGDMGYMDEKGYLYLVDRKQDMIITGGYNVYAIEVENCLNSHPAIQNSAVVGLPHDLWGEEVRAMVMLIQGSTTSPAELIDHCKQHLARYKAPKKIEIIDRLPLSPAGKVLRREV
;
A
#
# COMPACT_ATOMS: atom_id res chain seq x y z
N MET A 1 24.24 -10.07 -10.24
CA MET A 1 22.77 -9.95 -10.43
C MET A 1 22.46 -8.48 -10.56
N ASP A 2 21.82 -8.06 -11.66
CA ASP A 2 21.64 -6.62 -11.93
C ASP A 2 20.25 -6.11 -11.54
N ILE A 3 19.23 -6.98 -11.51
CA ILE A 3 17.85 -6.63 -11.22
C ILE A 3 17.25 -7.69 -10.27
N ILE A 4 16.54 -7.22 -9.26
CA ILE A 4 15.67 -8.07 -8.42
C ILE A 4 14.24 -7.54 -8.49
N TYR A 5 13.28 -8.44 -8.29
CA TYR A 5 11.88 -8.10 -8.03
C TYR A 5 11.52 -8.60 -6.63
N ALA A 6 11.00 -7.71 -5.79
CA ALA A 6 10.69 -8.01 -4.41
C ALA A 6 9.34 -7.40 -3.98
N VAL A 7 8.64 -8.07 -3.09
CA VAL A 7 7.54 -7.45 -2.34
C VAL A 7 8.11 -6.69 -1.13
N PRO A 8 7.41 -5.68 -0.59
CA PRO A 8 7.90 -4.86 0.53
C PRO A 8 8.40 -5.65 1.74
N THR A 9 7.74 -6.75 2.10
CA THR A 9 8.18 -7.62 3.21
C THR A 9 9.57 -8.20 3.02
N VAL A 10 9.96 -8.51 1.77
CA VAL A 10 11.33 -8.98 1.45
C VAL A 10 12.31 -7.82 1.61
N LEU A 11 11.96 -6.61 1.19
CA LEU A 11 12.80 -5.42 1.36
C LEU A 11 13.01 -5.10 2.86
N TYR A 12 11.96 -5.22 3.67
CA TYR A 12 12.07 -5.05 5.13
C TYR A 12 13.01 -6.10 5.73
N ARG A 13 12.93 -7.36 5.25
CA ARG A 13 13.85 -8.40 5.69
C ARG A 13 15.30 -8.12 5.31
N MET A 14 15.55 -7.51 4.16
CA MET A 14 16.89 -7.08 3.76
C MET A 14 17.45 -5.99 4.70
N LEU A 15 16.60 -5.08 5.20
CA LEU A 15 16.98 -4.11 6.23
C LEU A 15 17.38 -4.80 7.54
N GLU A 16 16.54 -5.71 8.03
CA GLU A 16 16.79 -6.46 9.28
C GLU A 16 18.09 -7.24 9.24
N MET A 17 18.35 -7.90 8.12
CA MET A 17 19.59 -8.67 7.92
C MET A 17 20.80 -7.77 7.68
N ASN A 18 20.62 -6.44 7.63
CA ASN A 18 21.66 -5.46 7.36
C ASN A 18 22.48 -5.80 6.10
N LEU A 19 21.80 -6.31 5.06
CA LEU A 19 22.45 -6.83 3.85
C LEU A 19 23.38 -5.84 3.15
N PRO A 20 23.04 -4.52 3.03
CA PRO A 20 23.95 -3.57 2.39
C PRO A 20 25.32 -3.44 3.04
N HIS A 21 25.42 -3.72 4.35
CA HIS A 21 26.66 -3.63 5.11
C HIS A 21 27.40 -4.98 5.22
N THR A 22 26.68 -6.09 5.06
CA THR A 22 27.24 -7.44 5.22
C THR A 22 27.57 -8.14 3.91
N HIS A 23 27.06 -7.62 2.78
CA HIS A 23 27.23 -8.22 1.45
C HIS A 23 27.60 -7.18 0.41
N ASN A 24 28.40 -7.57 -0.57
CA ASN A 24 28.70 -6.71 -1.71
C ASN A 24 27.52 -6.73 -2.71
N LEU A 25 26.71 -5.67 -2.70
CA LEU A 25 25.55 -5.47 -3.58
C LEU A 25 25.81 -4.50 -4.71
N SER A 26 27.07 -4.13 -5.00
CA SER A 26 27.43 -3.12 -6.02
C SER A 26 27.00 -3.48 -7.45
N SER A 27 26.79 -4.77 -7.74
CA SER A 27 26.25 -5.23 -9.03
C SER A 27 24.74 -4.98 -9.19
N LEU A 28 24.03 -4.69 -8.10
CA LEU A 28 22.59 -4.49 -8.12
C LEU A 28 22.26 -3.08 -8.67
N LYS A 29 21.61 -3.04 -9.82
CA LYS A 29 21.30 -1.79 -10.54
C LYS A 29 19.84 -1.40 -10.46
N THR A 30 18.95 -2.36 -10.17
CA THR A 30 17.51 -2.09 -10.09
C THR A 30 16.85 -2.99 -9.06
N ILE A 31 16.09 -2.37 -8.18
CA ILE A 31 15.12 -3.06 -7.31
C ILE A 31 13.72 -2.70 -7.80
N ARG A 32 13.04 -3.66 -8.44
CA ARG A 32 11.60 -3.51 -8.74
C ARG A 32 10.81 -4.04 -7.56
N TYR A 33 9.83 -3.26 -7.11
CA TYR A 33 8.97 -3.67 -6.02
C TYR A 33 7.50 -3.37 -6.31
N GLY A 34 6.61 -4.06 -5.62
CA GLY A 34 5.17 -3.90 -5.77
C GLY A 34 4.40 -5.08 -5.21
N GLY A 35 3.12 -5.16 -5.59
CA GLY A 35 2.21 -6.23 -5.16
C GLY A 35 1.59 -6.04 -3.77
N SER A 36 2.11 -5.12 -2.96
CA SER A 36 1.50 -4.61 -1.72
C SER A 36 2.02 -3.19 -1.44
N PRO A 37 1.32 -2.42 -0.59
CA PRO A 37 1.80 -1.11 -0.15
C PRO A 37 3.15 -1.21 0.55
N ILE A 38 3.98 -0.16 0.42
CA ILE A 38 5.23 0.00 1.15
C ILE A 38 5.11 1.21 2.07
N SER A 39 5.65 1.11 3.28
CA SER A 39 5.74 2.25 4.19
C SER A 39 6.71 3.29 3.63
N PRO A 40 6.29 4.56 3.44
CA PRO A 40 7.18 5.63 2.97
C PRO A 40 8.42 5.78 3.85
N ALA A 41 8.27 5.74 5.18
CA ALA A 41 9.39 5.84 6.11
C ALA A 41 10.44 4.72 5.90
N LYS A 42 9.98 3.49 5.65
CA LYS A 42 10.91 2.38 5.35
C LYS A 42 11.52 2.49 3.96
N LEU A 43 10.78 3.04 3.00
CA LEU A 43 11.30 3.30 1.66
C LEU A 43 12.41 4.38 1.70
N GLU A 44 12.27 5.40 2.54
CA GLU A 44 13.33 6.40 2.75
C GLU A 44 14.62 5.74 3.25
N ILE A 45 14.54 4.88 4.26
CA ILE A 45 15.70 4.12 4.77
C ILE A 45 16.33 3.25 3.65
N LEU A 46 15.49 2.58 2.85
CA LEU A 46 15.96 1.78 1.72
C LEU A 46 16.69 2.64 0.68
N LEU A 47 16.17 3.84 0.40
CA LEU A 47 16.80 4.79 -0.54
C LEU A 47 18.14 5.32 -0.03
N GLU A 48 18.27 5.56 1.27
CA GLU A 48 19.55 5.94 1.90
C GLU A 48 20.61 4.82 1.75
N LEU A 49 20.20 3.57 1.93
CA LEU A 49 21.11 2.41 1.93
C LEU A 49 21.48 1.93 0.53
N PHE A 50 20.54 1.91 -0.41
CA PHE A 50 20.72 1.34 -1.74
C PHE A 50 20.84 2.41 -2.84
N GLY A 51 20.55 3.67 -2.53
CA GLY A 51 20.48 4.75 -3.53
C GLY A 51 19.23 4.67 -4.41
N GLN A 52 19.18 5.51 -5.44
CA GLN A 52 18.04 5.64 -6.36
C GLN A 52 17.97 4.52 -7.41
N ILE A 53 17.89 3.28 -6.97
CA ILE A 53 17.77 2.12 -7.88
C ILE A 53 16.36 1.49 -7.86
N PHE A 54 15.42 2.10 -7.17
CA PHE A 54 14.06 1.58 -6.98
C PHE A 54 13.12 1.93 -8.12
N VAL A 55 12.22 1.00 -8.44
CA VAL A 55 11.11 1.18 -9.39
C VAL A 55 9.91 0.45 -8.82
N GLN A 56 8.82 1.17 -8.57
CA GLN A 56 7.58 0.57 -8.11
C GLN A 56 6.64 0.29 -9.27
N GLY A 57 5.94 -0.85 -9.23
CA GLY A 57 4.83 -1.15 -10.12
C GLY A 57 3.55 -1.42 -9.33
N TYR A 58 2.45 -0.79 -9.74
CA TYR A 58 1.11 -1.12 -9.26
C TYR A 58 0.31 -1.80 -10.37
N GLY A 59 -0.38 -2.85 -10.01
CA GLY A 59 -1.25 -3.63 -10.87
C GLY A 59 -1.78 -4.86 -10.15
N SER A 60 -2.56 -5.65 -10.86
CA SER A 60 -3.12 -6.90 -10.40
C SER A 60 -2.99 -7.97 -11.48
N THR A 61 -3.48 -9.18 -11.21
CA THR A 61 -3.52 -10.26 -12.22
C THR A 61 -4.35 -9.86 -13.43
N GLU A 62 -5.39 -9.06 -13.23
CA GLU A 62 -6.32 -8.60 -14.27
C GLU A 62 -5.73 -7.52 -15.19
N CYS A 63 -4.62 -6.93 -14.83
CA CYS A 63 -3.93 -5.89 -15.62
C CYS A 63 -2.40 -6.03 -15.49
N TRP A 64 -1.91 -7.24 -15.74
CA TRP A 64 -0.49 -7.61 -15.66
C TRP A 64 0.36 -6.99 -16.80
N PRO A 65 1.63 -6.60 -16.56
CA PRO A 65 2.38 -6.75 -15.30
C PRO A 65 2.26 -5.56 -14.35
N SER A 66 1.90 -4.40 -14.85
CA SER A 66 1.71 -3.17 -14.07
C SER A 66 0.89 -2.18 -14.88
N VAL A 67 0.09 -1.38 -14.21
CA VAL A 67 -0.72 -0.29 -14.79
C VAL A 67 -0.03 1.04 -14.61
N THR A 68 0.58 1.25 -13.44
CA THR A 68 1.35 2.47 -13.14
C THR A 68 2.78 2.12 -12.75
N ILE A 69 3.68 3.07 -12.98
CA ILE A 69 5.09 2.97 -12.60
C ILE A 69 5.51 4.24 -11.86
N LEU A 70 6.07 4.07 -10.66
CA LEU A 70 6.90 5.09 -10.01
C LEU A 70 8.35 4.82 -10.40
N GLY A 71 8.89 5.69 -11.25
CA GLY A 71 10.22 5.50 -11.82
C GLY A 71 11.35 5.86 -10.85
N ARG A 72 12.60 5.54 -11.21
CA ARG A 72 13.78 5.89 -10.38
C ARG A 72 13.86 7.37 -10.05
N LYS A 73 13.59 8.24 -11.01
CA LYS A 73 13.66 9.70 -10.85
C LYS A 73 12.61 10.23 -9.87
N ASP A 74 11.55 9.46 -9.64
CA ASP A 74 10.45 9.80 -8.75
C ASP A 74 10.73 9.41 -7.29
N HIS A 75 11.76 8.57 -7.05
CA HIS A 75 12.18 8.13 -5.71
C HIS A 75 13.20 9.12 -5.10
N GLY A 76 12.84 10.40 -5.01
CA GLY A 76 13.68 11.41 -4.36
C GLY A 76 13.27 11.65 -2.91
N THR A 77 14.24 12.12 -2.10
CA THR A 77 14.04 12.44 -0.67
C THR A 77 14.54 13.85 -0.31
N GLN A 78 14.91 14.67 -1.31
CA GLN A 78 15.53 15.97 -1.07
C GLN A 78 14.56 17.11 -0.81
N THR A 79 13.29 16.94 -1.20
CA THR A 79 12.24 17.94 -1.01
C THR A 79 10.97 17.30 -0.42
N HIS A 80 10.15 18.10 0.27
CA HIS A 80 8.85 17.64 0.79
C HIS A 80 7.96 17.03 -0.31
N GLU A 81 7.98 17.61 -1.52
CA GLU A 81 7.22 17.07 -2.64
C GLU A 81 7.72 15.68 -3.07
N GLN A 82 9.03 15.48 -3.09
CA GLN A 82 9.60 14.17 -3.40
C GLN A 82 9.24 13.12 -2.35
N ILE A 83 9.34 13.47 -1.07
CA ILE A 83 8.96 12.59 0.05
C ILE A 83 7.47 12.24 -0.03
N ALA A 84 6.60 13.23 -0.25
CA ALA A 84 5.17 12.99 -0.41
C ALA A 84 4.88 12.05 -1.61
N ARG A 85 5.66 12.15 -2.68
CA ARG A 85 5.53 11.31 -3.88
C ARG A 85 5.87 9.84 -3.61
N LEU A 86 6.68 9.51 -2.62
CA LEU A 86 6.96 8.13 -2.22
C LEU A 86 5.71 7.36 -1.75
N GLN A 87 4.63 8.07 -1.42
CA GLN A 87 3.33 7.47 -1.11
C GLN A 87 2.53 7.08 -2.37
N SER A 88 2.93 7.57 -3.54
CA SER A 88 2.27 7.28 -4.81
C SER A 88 2.74 5.93 -5.37
N VAL A 89 1.91 5.34 -6.20
CA VAL A 89 2.27 4.16 -7.01
C VAL A 89 2.67 4.54 -8.46
N GLY A 90 2.95 5.83 -8.68
CA GLY A 90 3.42 6.35 -9.95
C GLY A 90 2.32 6.81 -10.89
N ARG A 91 2.67 6.88 -12.17
CA ARG A 91 1.80 7.33 -13.27
C ARG A 91 1.39 6.17 -14.16
N PRO A 92 0.23 6.27 -14.83
CA PRO A 92 -0.19 5.29 -15.83
C PRO A 92 0.91 5.05 -16.89
N MET A 93 1.11 3.80 -17.23
CA MET A 93 2.00 3.43 -18.34
C MET A 93 1.39 3.88 -19.69
N PRO A 94 2.21 4.07 -20.71
CA PRO A 94 1.71 4.40 -22.04
C PRO A 94 0.65 3.38 -22.52
N GLY A 95 -0.52 3.87 -22.91
CA GLY A 95 -1.66 3.07 -23.33
C GLY A 95 -2.59 2.61 -22.22
N GLU A 96 -2.22 2.77 -20.94
CA GLU A 96 -3.09 2.50 -19.82
C GLU A 96 -3.90 3.74 -19.45
N GLU A 97 -5.20 3.57 -19.27
CA GLU A 97 -6.12 4.60 -18.77
C GLU A 97 -6.50 4.26 -17.33
N VAL A 98 -6.28 5.19 -16.43
CA VAL A 98 -6.66 5.08 -15.02
C VAL A 98 -7.56 6.25 -14.67
N ILE A 99 -8.74 5.95 -14.17
CA ILE A 99 -9.71 6.96 -13.71
C ILE A 99 -10.12 6.67 -12.26
N ILE A 100 -10.51 7.71 -11.57
CA ILE A 100 -11.07 7.61 -10.22
C ILE A 100 -12.57 7.87 -10.32
N CYS A 101 -13.37 6.97 -9.77
CA CYS A 101 -14.82 7.05 -9.87
C CYS A 101 -15.50 7.06 -8.50
N ALA A 102 -16.55 7.86 -8.39
CA ALA A 102 -17.51 7.77 -7.30
C ALA A 102 -18.35 6.47 -7.39
N GLU A 103 -19.16 6.17 -6.38
CA GLU A 103 -19.99 4.96 -6.34
C GLU A 103 -21.01 4.89 -7.47
N ASP A 104 -21.57 6.05 -7.88
CA ASP A 104 -22.48 6.17 -9.01
C ASP A 104 -21.80 6.04 -10.39
N GLY A 105 -20.47 5.95 -10.40
CA GLY A 105 -19.65 5.77 -11.59
C GLY A 105 -19.20 7.07 -12.26
N LEU A 106 -19.51 8.24 -11.70
CA LEU A 106 -18.99 9.53 -12.19
C LEU A 106 -17.48 9.60 -11.98
N VAL A 107 -16.77 10.11 -12.99
CA VAL A 107 -15.33 10.35 -12.90
C VAL A 107 -15.07 11.54 -11.99
N LEU A 108 -14.21 11.37 -11.03
CA LEU A 108 -13.83 12.37 -10.04
C LEU A 108 -12.62 13.19 -10.51
N PRO A 109 -12.58 14.50 -10.22
CA PRO A 109 -11.42 15.35 -10.48
C PRO A 109 -10.22 14.98 -9.60
N ALA A 110 -9.05 15.52 -9.94
CA ALA A 110 -7.83 15.34 -9.18
C ALA A 110 -8.01 15.67 -7.69
N GLY A 111 -7.36 14.90 -6.82
CA GLY A 111 -7.42 15.03 -5.36
C GLY A 111 -8.63 14.36 -4.70
N GLN A 112 -9.68 14.02 -5.44
CA GLN A 112 -10.85 13.35 -4.87
C GLN A 112 -10.66 11.84 -4.83
N ARG A 113 -11.09 11.22 -3.72
CA ARG A 113 -10.95 9.78 -3.45
C ARG A 113 -12.15 9.02 -4.03
N GLY A 114 -11.87 7.91 -4.71
CA GLY A 114 -12.87 7.03 -5.27
C GLY A 114 -12.29 5.69 -5.68
N GLU A 115 -13.11 4.86 -6.34
CA GLU A 115 -12.68 3.57 -6.88
C GLU A 115 -11.76 3.75 -8.09
N ILE A 116 -10.62 3.10 -8.08
CA ILE A 116 -9.70 3.08 -9.21
C ILE A 116 -10.25 2.15 -10.28
N ARG A 117 -10.44 2.68 -11.50
CA ARG A 117 -10.86 1.90 -12.66
C ARG A 117 -9.81 2.00 -13.75
N ILE A 118 -9.60 0.88 -14.44
CA ILE A 118 -8.48 0.67 -15.34
C ILE A 118 -8.98 0.15 -16.68
N ARG A 119 -8.42 0.70 -17.76
CA ARG A 119 -8.63 0.22 -19.12
C ARG A 119 -7.32 0.35 -19.89
N GLY A 120 -6.94 -0.69 -20.63
CA GLY A 120 -5.74 -0.63 -21.44
C GLY A 120 -5.42 -1.98 -22.07
N PRO A 121 -4.33 -2.05 -22.84
CA PRO A 121 -3.93 -3.27 -23.55
C PRO A 121 -3.56 -4.43 -22.62
N ASN A 122 -3.21 -4.14 -21.38
CA ASN A 122 -2.85 -5.14 -20.36
C ASN A 122 -4.05 -5.62 -19.54
N THR A 123 -5.22 -4.97 -19.69
CA THR A 123 -6.44 -5.36 -18.97
C THR A 123 -7.06 -6.60 -19.62
N ILE A 124 -7.41 -7.61 -18.82
CA ILE A 124 -8.09 -8.82 -19.30
C ILE A 124 -9.39 -8.47 -20.03
N ALA A 125 -9.76 -9.27 -21.00
CA ALA A 125 -11.05 -9.15 -21.68
C ALA A 125 -12.24 -9.61 -20.80
N GLY A 126 -11.96 -10.44 -19.79
CA GLY A 126 -12.94 -10.96 -18.85
C GLY A 126 -12.45 -12.20 -18.11
N TYR A 127 -13.25 -12.69 -17.17
CA TYR A 127 -12.94 -13.89 -16.39
C TYR A 127 -13.38 -15.14 -17.14
N TYR A 128 -12.48 -16.13 -17.23
CA TYR A 128 -12.72 -17.36 -17.98
C TYR A 128 -13.92 -18.13 -17.44
N LYS A 129 -14.86 -18.47 -18.34
CA LYS A 129 -16.12 -19.16 -18.01
C LYS A 129 -16.98 -18.52 -16.91
N ALA A 130 -16.80 -17.21 -16.66
CA ALA A 130 -17.51 -16.48 -15.62
C ALA A 130 -18.08 -15.14 -16.16
N PRO A 131 -19.07 -15.18 -17.07
CA PRO A 131 -19.62 -13.98 -17.71
C PRO A 131 -20.28 -13.02 -16.70
N GLU A 132 -20.97 -13.53 -15.70
CA GLU A 132 -21.61 -12.71 -14.68
C GLU A 132 -20.58 -11.99 -13.82
N LEU A 133 -19.47 -12.66 -13.46
CA LEU A 133 -18.36 -12.03 -12.74
C LEU A 133 -17.71 -10.95 -13.61
N THR A 134 -17.53 -11.20 -14.90
CA THR A 134 -17.02 -10.21 -15.86
C THR A 134 -17.94 -8.99 -15.91
N LYS A 135 -19.25 -9.18 -16.10
CA LYS A 135 -20.23 -8.10 -16.12
C LYS A 135 -20.24 -7.28 -14.83
N LYS A 136 -20.10 -7.93 -13.67
CA LYS A 136 -20.02 -7.27 -12.37
C LYS A 136 -18.78 -6.36 -12.23
N ASN A 137 -17.64 -6.86 -12.71
CA ASN A 137 -16.33 -6.20 -12.49
C ASN A 137 -15.91 -5.27 -13.63
N PHE A 138 -16.69 -5.12 -14.69
CA PHE A 138 -16.44 -4.14 -15.75
C PHE A 138 -17.55 -3.10 -15.77
N SER A 139 -17.20 -1.86 -16.13
CA SER A 139 -18.18 -0.81 -16.44
C SER A 139 -18.68 -0.98 -17.86
N GLY A 140 -19.83 -0.36 -18.18
CA GLY A 140 -20.36 -0.31 -19.55
C GLY A 140 -19.42 0.35 -20.57
N SER A 141 -18.47 1.17 -20.09
CA SER A 141 -17.42 1.82 -20.90
C SER A 141 -16.12 1.01 -20.99
N GLY A 142 -16.12 -0.23 -20.54
CA GLY A 142 -14.98 -1.17 -20.66
C GLY A 142 -13.87 -1.00 -19.62
N PHE A 143 -14.05 -0.17 -18.58
CA PHE A 143 -13.10 -0.10 -17.47
C PHE A 143 -13.32 -1.26 -16.51
N TRP A 144 -12.22 -1.95 -16.17
CA TRP A 144 -12.18 -2.90 -15.07
C TRP A 144 -12.19 -2.17 -13.73
N LYS A 145 -13.03 -2.62 -12.81
CA LYS A 145 -13.15 -2.10 -11.45
C LYS A 145 -12.15 -2.83 -10.57
N SER A 146 -11.11 -2.14 -10.12
CA SER A 146 -10.01 -2.78 -9.37
C SER A 146 -10.41 -3.22 -7.96
N GLY A 147 -11.43 -2.57 -7.39
CA GLY A 147 -11.76 -2.70 -5.96
C GLY A 147 -10.77 -1.97 -5.05
N ASP A 148 -9.75 -1.33 -5.60
CA ASP A 148 -8.84 -0.46 -4.88
C ASP A 148 -9.40 0.96 -4.84
N MET A 149 -9.25 1.64 -3.70
CA MET A 149 -9.60 3.04 -3.51
C MET A 149 -8.36 3.90 -3.62
N GLY A 150 -8.49 5.05 -4.28
CA GLY A 150 -7.36 5.94 -4.46
C GLY A 150 -7.77 7.32 -4.95
N TYR A 151 -6.79 8.14 -5.21
CA TYR A 151 -6.95 9.43 -5.89
C TYR A 151 -5.76 9.68 -6.81
N MET A 152 -5.95 10.56 -7.78
CA MET A 152 -4.89 11.02 -8.66
C MET A 152 -4.61 12.50 -8.37
N ASP A 153 -3.35 12.89 -8.29
CA ASP A 153 -3.01 14.30 -8.14
C ASP A 153 -3.03 15.05 -9.50
N GLU A 154 -2.86 16.36 -9.46
CA GLU A 154 -2.84 17.23 -10.66
C GLU A 154 -1.66 16.89 -11.61
N LYS A 155 -0.62 16.22 -11.11
CA LYS A 155 0.55 15.78 -11.89
C LYS A 155 0.37 14.38 -12.47
N GLY A 156 -0.79 13.75 -12.23
CA GLY A 156 -1.14 12.42 -12.72
C GLY A 156 -0.52 11.25 -11.94
N TYR A 157 -0.01 11.49 -10.71
CA TYR A 157 0.40 10.41 -9.83
C TYR A 157 -0.78 9.80 -9.12
N LEU A 158 -0.84 8.47 -9.12
CA LEU A 158 -1.86 7.68 -8.44
C LEU A 158 -1.43 7.38 -7.00
N TYR A 159 -2.32 7.62 -6.06
CA TYR A 159 -2.14 7.31 -4.65
C TYR A 159 -3.17 6.28 -4.22
N LEU A 160 -2.69 5.15 -3.70
CA LEU A 160 -3.58 4.14 -3.11
C LEU A 160 -3.98 4.57 -1.70
N VAL A 161 -5.25 4.43 -1.40
CA VAL A 161 -5.79 4.74 -0.07
C VAL A 161 -6.04 3.44 0.69
N ASP A 162 -6.78 2.49 0.10
CA ASP A 162 -7.01 1.15 0.62
C ASP A 162 -7.73 0.26 -0.42
N ARG A 163 -8.11 -0.94 -0.02
CA ARG A 163 -9.12 -1.73 -0.72
C ARG A 163 -10.51 -1.38 -0.22
N LYS A 164 -11.48 -1.34 -1.14
CA LYS A 164 -12.88 -1.05 -0.79
C LYS A 164 -13.42 -2.01 0.28
N GLN A 165 -13.01 -3.27 0.24
CA GLN A 165 -13.41 -4.31 1.19
C GLN A 165 -12.66 -4.27 2.54
N ASP A 166 -11.50 -3.60 2.61
CA ASP A 166 -10.66 -3.51 3.79
C ASP A 166 -10.87 -2.17 4.54
N MET A 167 -11.75 -1.32 4.02
CA MET A 167 -12.11 -0.04 4.63
C MET A 167 -12.92 -0.31 5.90
N ILE A 168 -12.45 0.23 7.02
CA ILE A 168 -13.06 0.08 8.35
C ILE A 168 -14.08 1.19 8.57
N ILE A 169 -15.31 0.84 8.93
CA ILE A 169 -16.37 1.80 9.21
C ILE A 169 -16.60 1.88 10.72
N THR A 170 -16.02 2.88 11.35
CA THR A 170 -16.11 3.07 12.81
C THR A 170 -16.85 4.36 13.15
N GLY A 171 -17.99 4.24 13.88
CA GLY A 171 -18.81 5.39 14.28
C GLY A 171 -19.29 6.25 13.10
N GLY A 172 -19.49 5.65 11.92
CA GLY A 172 -19.91 6.33 10.70
C GLY A 172 -18.76 7.00 9.92
N TYR A 173 -17.51 6.84 10.37
CA TYR A 173 -16.33 7.37 9.67
C TYR A 173 -15.57 6.26 8.97
N ASN A 174 -15.09 6.57 7.76
CA ASN A 174 -14.21 5.68 7.01
C ASN A 174 -12.77 5.79 7.53
N VAL A 175 -12.20 4.67 7.94
CA VAL A 175 -10.80 4.54 8.32
C VAL A 175 -10.13 3.59 7.34
N TYR A 176 -9.03 4.04 6.76
CA TYR A 176 -8.25 3.26 5.83
C TYR A 176 -7.11 2.55 6.56
N ALA A 177 -7.08 1.23 6.50
CA ALA A 177 -6.09 0.42 7.21
C ALA A 177 -4.65 0.81 6.83
N ILE A 178 -4.39 1.08 5.54
CA ILE A 178 -3.07 1.49 5.05
C ILE A 178 -2.59 2.81 5.70
N GLU A 179 -3.48 3.76 5.95
CA GLU A 179 -3.14 5.03 6.60
C GLU A 179 -2.64 4.80 8.03
N VAL A 180 -3.32 3.91 8.75
CA VAL A 180 -2.95 3.56 10.13
C VAL A 180 -1.67 2.71 10.16
N GLU A 181 -1.53 1.76 9.24
CA GLU A 181 -0.31 0.96 9.06
C GLU A 181 0.90 1.84 8.75
N ASN A 182 0.77 2.84 7.88
CA ASN A 182 1.84 3.77 7.57
C ASN A 182 2.26 4.58 8.80
N CYS A 183 1.31 5.03 9.60
CA CYS A 183 1.58 5.71 10.85
C CYS A 183 2.31 4.79 11.85
N LEU A 184 1.83 3.58 12.06
CA LEU A 184 2.50 2.59 12.92
C LEU A 184 3.91 2.27 12.43
N ASN A 185 4.06 2.01 11.14
CA ASN A 185 5.35 1.64 10.53
C ASN A 185 6.37 2.80 10.48
N SER A 186 5.96 4.04 10.76
CA SER A 186 6.89 5.17 10.97
C SER A 186 7.52 5.17 12.36
N HIS A 187 6.99 4.40 13.32
CA HIS A 187 7.56 4.29 14.65
C HIS A 187 8.86 3.44 14.61
N PRO A 188 9.98 3.91 15.21
CA PRO A 188 11.29 3.27 15.07
C PRO A 188 11.36 1.84 15.62
N ALA A 189 10.50 1.47 16.56
CA ALA A 189 10.45 0.11 17.11
C ALA A 189 9.65 -0.88 16.27
N ILE A 190 8.89 -0.43 15.27
CA ILE A 190 8.01 -1.31 14.49
C ILE A 190 8.71 -1.84 13.24
N GLN A 191 8.73 -3.14 13.12
CA GLN A 191 9.16 -3.87 11.93
C GLN A 191 8.08 -3.86 10.85
N ASN A 192 6.86 -4.24 11.20
CA ASN A 192 5.70 -4.28 10.30
C ASN A 192 4.41 -4.29 11.11
N SER A 193 3.32 -3.88 10.47
CA SER A 193 1.99 -3.86 11.09
C SER A 193 0.91 -4.32 10.13
N ALA A 194 -0.21 -4.78 10.69
CA ALA A 194 -1.46 -5.05 10.00
C ALA A 194 -2.62 -4.45 10.78
N VAL A 195 -3.54 -3.80 10.08
CA VAL A 195 -4.70 -3.13 10.68
C VAL A 195 -5.97 -3.71 10.08
N VAL A 196 -6.94 -3.99 10.95
CA VAL A 196 -8.25 -4.55 10.59
C VAL A 196 -9.37 -3.87 11.37
N GLY A 197 -10.58 -3.91 10.82
CA GLY A 197 -11.82 -3.61 11.53
C GLY A 197 -12.37 -4.88 12.15
N LEU A 198 -12.64 -4.84 13.45
CA LEU A 198 -13.38 -5.93 14.11
C LEU A 198 -14.77 -5.45 14.53
N PRO A 199 -15.79 -6.31 14.45
CA PRO A 199 -17.16 -5.96 14.86
C PRO A 199 -17.20 -5.38 16.28
N HIS A 200 -17.96 -4.30 16.46
CA HIS A 200 -18.12 -3.62 17.73
C HIS A 200 -19.57 -3.12 17.89
N ASP A 201 -20.22 -3.46 19.00
CA ASP A 201 -21.65 -3.21 19.20
C ASP A 201 -22.07 -1.73 19.07
N LEU A 202 -21.20 -0.81 19.51
CA LEU A 202 -21.52 0.63 19.50
C LEU A 202 -21.03 1.35 18.24
N TRP A 203 -19.90 0.93 17.67
CA TRP A 203 -19.22 1.66 16.60
C TRP A 203 -19.39 1.01 15.22
N GLY A 204 -20.05 -0.16 15.12
CA GLY A 204 -20.08 -1.02 13.95
C GLY A 204 -18.77 -1.81 13.83
N GLU A 205 -17.65 -1.12 13.67
CA GLU A 205 -16.31 -1.71 13.73
C GLU A 205 -15.38 -0.88 14.63
N GLU A 206 -14.40 -1.54 15.23
CA GLU A 206 -13.29 -0.88 15.89
C GLU A 206 -11.98 -1.15 15.18
N VAL A 207 -11.12 -0.14 15.14
CA VAL A 207 -9.78 -0.26 14.55
C VAL A 207 -8.88 -1.03 15.49
N ARG A 208 -8.35 -2.16 15.02
CA ARG A 208 -7.34 -2.96 15.73
C ARG A 208 -6.08 -3.12 14.91
N ALA A 209 -4.95 -3.27 15.59
CA ALA A 209 -3.67 -3.49 14.93
C ALA A 209 -2.91 -4.66 15.56
N MET A 210 -2.23 -5.43 14.71
CA MET A 210 -1.17 -6.34 15.10
C MET A 210 0.16 -5.78 14.63
N VAL A 211 1.17 -5.79 15.51
CA VAL A 211 2.48 -5.23 15.20
C VAL A 211 3.60 -6.21 15.50
N MET A 212 4.58 -6.24 14.63
CA MET A 212 5.85 -6.89 14.85
C MET A 212 6.89 -5.85 15.24
N LEU A 213 7.66 -6.11 16.27
CA LEU A 213 8.75 -5.23 16.69
C LEU A 213 10.07 -5.60 16.02
N ILE A 214 10.91 -4.60 15.82
CA ILE A 214 12.32 -4.83 15.45
C ILE A 214 13.01 -5.56 16.60
N GLN A 215 13.84 -6.54 16.29
CA GLN A 215 14.53 -7.34 17.29
C GLN A 215 15.35 -6.47 18.26
N GLY A 216 15.13 -6.64 19.55
CA GLY A 216 15.78 -5.84 20.59
C GLY A 216 15.10 -4.50 20.89
N SER A 217 14.07 -4.13 20.15
CA SER A 217 13.26 -2.95 20.47
C SER A 217 12.24 -3.26 21.56
N THR A 218 11.97 -2.25 22.38
CA THR A 218 10.94 -2.31 23.44
C THR A 218 9.99 -1.14 23.26
N THR A 219 8.72 -1.40 23.22
CA THR A 219 7.65 -0.41 23.27
C THR A 219 6.37 -1.10 23.75
N SER A 220 5.44 -0.33 24.29
CA SER A 220 4.16 -0.84 24.76
C SER A 220 3.03 -0.55 23.77
N PRO A 221 1.94 -1.34 23.76
CA PRO A 221 0.75 -1.02 22.99
C PRO A 221 0.21 0.39 23.26
N ALA A 222 0.31 0.89 24.51
CA ALA A 222 -0.15 2.22 24.89
C ALA A 222 0.67 3.31 24.20
N GLU A 223 1.99 3.19 24.17
CA GLU A 223 2.89 4.15 23.49
C GLU A 223 2.60 4.19 21.98
N LEU A 224 2.35 3.03 21.36
CA LEU A 224 2.02 2.95 19.94
C LEU A 224 0.64 3.56 19.62
N ILE A 225 -0.37 3.37 20.50
CA ILE A 225 -1.66 4.03 20.37
C ILE A 225 -1.51 5.54 20.49
N ASP A 226 -0.69 6.02 21.42
CA ASP A 226 -0.45 7.44 21.61
C ASP A 226 0.35 8.04 20.45
N HIS A 227 1.30 7.32 19.89
CA HIS A 227 1.95 7.69 18.62
C HIS A 227 0.90 7.89 17.50
N CYS A 228 -0.02 6.95 17.33
CA CYS A 228 -1.08 7.10 16.34
C CYS A 228 -1.98 8.33 16.61
N LYS A 229 -2.34 8.61 17.87
CA LYS A 229 -3.16 9.78 18.22
C LYS A 229 -2.48 11.12 17.98
N GLN A 230 -1.15 11.16 17.99
CA GLN A 230 -0.36 12.36 17.68
C GLN A 230 -0.31 12.66 16.19
N HIS A 231 -0.38 11.63 15.33
CA HIS A 231 -0.19 11.74 13.89
C HIS A 231 -1.48 11.55 13.07
N LEU A 232 -2.54 11.00 13.69
CA LEU A 232 -3.82 10.74 13.05
C LEU A 232 -4.98 11.37 13.82
N ALA A 233 -6.11 11.56 13.13
CA ALA A 233 -7.34 11.90 13.81
C ALA A 233 -7.71 10.80 14.84
N ARG A 234 -8.19 11.18 16.01
CA ARG A 234 -8.42 10.27 17.16
C ARG A 234 -9.28 9.04 16.84
N TYR A 235 -10.26 9.18 15.95
CA TYR A 235 -11.13 8.07 15.55
C TYR A 235 -10.41 7.02 14.70
N LYS A 236 -9.30 7.38 14.06
CA LYS A 236 -8.47 6.48 13.25
C LYS A 236 -7.47 5.68 14.07
N ALA A 237 -7.11 6.17 15.27
CA ALA A 237 -6.15 5.48 16.12
C ALA A 237 -6.69 4.12 16.57
N PRO A 238 -5.87 3.05 16.54
CA PRO A 238 -6.28 1.74 17.01
C PRO A 238 -6.78 1.80 18.45
N LYS A 239 -7.85 1.07 18.74
CA LYS A 239 -8.37 0.91 20.12
C LYS A 239 -7.58 -0.14 20.89
N LYS A 240 -7.06 -1.13 20.18
CA LYS A 240 -6.20 -2.17 20.73
C LYS A 240 -5.07 -2.47 19.75
N ILE A 241 -3.88 -2.68 20.30
CA ILE A 241 -2.70 -3.15 19.58
C ILE A 241 -2.20 -4.43 20.25
N GLU A 242 -1.93 -5.45 19.44
CA GLU A 242 -1.30 -6.69 19.87
C GLU A 242 0.11 -6.77 19.29
N ILE A 243 1.09 -7.02 20.16
CA ILE A 243 2.46 -7.28 19.73
C ILE A 243 2.58 -8.77 19.47
N ILE A 244 3.00 -9.15 18.27
CA ILE A 244 3.08 -10.53 17.81
C ILE A 244 4.45 -10.82 17.19
N ASP A 245 4.84 -12.08 17.19
CA ASP A 245 6.12 -12.51 16.61
C ASP A 245 6.08 -12.57 15.08
N ARG A 246 4.92 -12.85 14.49
CA ARG A 246 4.75 -13.01 13.04
C ARG A 246 3.37 -12.59 12.58
N LEU A 247 3.32 -11.80 11.52
CA LEU A 247 2.10 -11.56 10.76
C LEU A 247 1.78 -12.75 9.84
N PRO A 248 0.50 -13.09 9.63
CA PRO A 248 0.11 -14.08 8.65
C PRO A 248 0.46 -13.58 7.24
N LEU A 249 1.23 -14.38 6.50
CA LEU A 249 1.68 -14.05 5.15
C LEU A 249 1.21 -15.08 4.13
N SER A 250 0.83 -14.62 2.97
CA SER A 250 0.61 -15.48 1.82
C SER A 250 1.95 -16.11 1.35
N PRO A 251 1.92 -17.17 0.51
CA PRO A 251 3.14 -17.71 -0.11
C PRO A 251 3.95 -16.67 -0.90
N ALA A 252 3.29 -15.60 -1.39
CA ALA A 252 3.93 -14.49 -2.07
C ALA A 252 4.48 -13.40 -1.11
N GLY A 253 4.40 -13.61 0.22
CA GLY A 253 4.92 -12.69 1.23
C GLY A 253 4.01 -11.48 1.52
N LYS A 254 2.73 -11.50 1.10
CA LYS A 254 1.76 -10.43 1.40
C LYS A 254 1.04 -10.72 2.71
N VAL A 255 0.80 -9.69 3.51
CA VAL A 255 -0.01 -9.82 4.73
C VAL A 255 -1.44 -10.23 4.40
N LEU A 256 -1.92 -11.27 5.08
CA LEU A 256 -3.29 -11.80 4.95
C LEU A 256 -4.17 -11.18 6.04
N ARG A 257 -4.71 -9.98 5.79
CA ARG A 257 -5.55 -9.26 6.78
C ARG A 257 -6.75 -10.07 7.29
N ARG A 258 -7.30 -10.97 6.49
CA ARG A 258 -8.41 -11.85 6.90
C ARG A 258 -8.02 -12.89 7.96
N GLU A 259 -6.73 -13.08 8.21
CA GLU A 259 -6.17 -14.02 9.19
C GLU A 259 -5.56 -13.26 10.38
N VAL A 260 -5.70 -11.95 10.39
CA VAL A 260 -5.34 -11.02 11.47
C VAL A 260 -6.58 -10.76 12.36
#